data_b79964ebf2898e763c663c60c2608628
#
_entry.id   b79964ebf2898e763c663c60c2608628
#
_cell.length_a   1.000
_cell.length_b   1.000
_cell.length_c   1.000
_cell.angle_alpha   90.00
_cell.angle_beta   90.00
_cell.angle_gamma   90.00
#
_symmetry.space_group_name_H-M   'P 1'
#
loop_
_entity.id
_entity.type
_entity.pdbx_description
1 polymer ?
#
loop_
_entity_poly.entity_id
_entity_poly.type
_entity_poly.pdbx_seq_one_letter_code
_entity_poly.pdbx_strand_id
1 'polypeptide(L)'
;KEMFSALFRNDQAMVVVGSIVLINSALYLTSNFIIYFFKYDLGGAGWKATYTLFSTVGGAAQILGMMVLYPLLRKKFSSTQVFYLSLLLALCGYGMLLVFCLTGLSHSLAMLCIPGVVVFACNGMLSVLTTLFLSNSVDYGELKTGRREESVIFSMQTFVVKAASGVAVFLTGIGLD
;
A
#
# COMPACT_ATOMS: atom_id res chain seq x y z
N LYS A 1 -11.51 21.15 -15.68
CA LYS A 1 -11.16 22.27 -14.80
C LYS A 1 -11.92 22.19 -13.47
N GLU A 2 -13.19 21.85 -13.46
CA GLU A 2 -14.04 21.77 -12.24
C GLU A 2 -13.57 20.67 -11.26
N MET A 3 -13.17 19.49 -11.76
CA MET A 3 -12.64 18.39 -10.94
C MET A 3 -11.42 18.82 -10.08
N PHE A 4 -10.44 19.45 -10.70
CA PHE A 4 -9.26 19.93 -9.98
C PHE A 4 -9.62 21.05 -8.99
N SER A 5 -10.53 21.96 -9.39
CA SER A 5 -10.99 23.03 -8.51
C SER A 5 -11.69 22.50 -7.26
N ALA A 6 -12.51 21.45 -7.39
CA ALA A 6 -13.19 20.82 -6.27
C ALA A 6 -12.21 20.19 -5.27
N LEU A 7 -11.18 19.48 -5.76
CA LEU A 7 -10.14 18.89 -4.93
C LEU A 7 -9.33 19.97 -4.18
N PHE A 8 -8.90 21.03 -4.90
CA PHE A 8 -8.10 22.13 -4.31
C PHE A 8 -8.87 22.97 -3.29
N ARG A 9 -10.20 22.95 -3.33
CA ARG A 9 -11.06 23.61 -2.34
C ARG A 9 -11.27 22.80 -1.07
N ASN A 10 -10.96 21.48 -1.11
CA ASN A 10 -11.07 20.56 0.01
C ASN A 10 -9.68 20.17 0.50
N ASP A 11 -9.18 20.87 1.51
CA ASP A 11 -7.84 20.68 2.07
C ASP A 11 -7.64 19.24 2.59
N GLN A 12 -8.68 18.65 3.22
CA GLN A 12 -8.60 17.29 3.74
C GLN A 12 -8.53 16.26 2.60
N ALA A 13 -9.32 16.43 1.54
CA ALA A 13 -9.25 15.55 0.38
C ALA A 13 -7.86 15.58 -0.27
N MET A 14 -7.24 16.76 -0.36
CA MET A 14 -5.87 16.91 -0.88
C MET A 14 -4.85 16.10 -0.07
N VAL A 15 -4.88 16.20 1.26
CA VAL A 15 -3.95 15.47 2.14
C VAL A 15 -4.19 13.97 2.05
N VAL A 16 -5.44 13.53 2.03
CA VAL A 16 -5.79 12.10 1.92
C VAL A 16 -5.38 11.54 0.57
N VAL A 17 -5.66 12.24 -0.54
CA VAL A 17 -5.25 11.81 -1.89
C VAL A 17 -3.73 11.76 -1.99
N GLY A 18 -3.01 12.76 -1.46
CA GLY A 18 -1.55 12.74 -1.39
C GLY A 18 -1.00 11.54 -0.62
N SER A 19 -1.60 11.20 0.52
CA SER A 19 -1.24 10.01 1.31
C SER A 19 -1.50 8.71 0.53
N ILE A 20 -2.62 8.63 -0.19
CA ILE A 20 -2.97 7.50 -1.06
C ILE A 20 -1.92 7.32 -2.17
N VAL A 21 -1.46 8.41 -2.78
CA VAL A 21 -0.38 8.37 -3.79
C VAL A 21 0.88 7.75 -3.22
N LEU A 22 1.35 8.26 -2.09
CA LEU A 22 2.60 7.80 -1.48
C LEU A 22 2.52 6.33 -1.08
N ILE A 23 1.42 5.91 -0.43
CA ILE A 23 1.21 4.51 -0.03
C ILE A 23 1.14 3.59 -1.25
N ASN A 24 0.36 3.96 -2.28
CA ASN A 24 0.25 3.13 -3.47
C ASN A 24 1.57 3.10 -4.27
N SER A 25 2.30 4.21 -4.35
CA SER A 25 3.62 4.23 -4.99
C SER A 25 4.59 3.27 -4.30
N ALA A 26 4.63 3.27 -2.96
CA ALA A 26 5.44 2.32 -2.19
C ALA A 26 5.03 0.86 -2.46
N LEU A 27 3.72 0.58 -2.53
CA LEU A 27 3.18 -0.74 -2.83
C LEU A 27 3.56 -1.22 -4.24
N TYR A 28 3.38 -0.38 -5.25
CA TYR A 28 3.71 -0.73 -6.64
C TYR A 28 5.21 -0.91 -6.84
N LEU A 29 6.05 -0.04 -6.26
CA LEU A 29 7.50 -0.22 -6.27
C LEU A 29 7.90 -1.55 -5.62
N THR A 30 7.37 -1.83 -4.43
CA THR A 30 7.64 -3.09 -3.73
C THR A 30 7.23 -4.29 -4.57
N SER A 31 6.02 -4.31 -5.13
CA SER A 31 5.52 -5.41 -5.96
C SER A 31 6.37 -5.63 -7.20
N ASN A 32 6.83 -4.56 -7.85
CA ASN A 32 7.69 -4.64 -9.01
C ASN A 32 9.10 -5.14 -8.65
N PHE A 33 9.72 -4.61 -7.58
CA PHE A 33 11.05 -5.05 -7.16
C PHE A 33 11.07 -6.49 -6.62
N ILE A 34 10.01 -6.95 -5.95
CA ILE A 34 9.94 -8.33 -5.45
C ILE A 34 10.11 -9.35 -6.58
N ILE A 35 9.47 -9.18 -7.74
CA ILE A 35 9.59 -10.14 -8.84
C ILE A 35 11.04 -10.23 -9.36
N TYR A 36 11.73 -9.08 -9.41
CA TYR A 36 13.13 -9.03 -9.85
C TYR A 36 14.07 -9.60 -8.80
N PHE A 37 13.80 -9.36 -7.52
CA PHE A 37 14.52 -9.97 -6.40
C PHE A 37 14.47 -11.50 -6.48
N PHE A 38 13.29 -12.10 -6.66
CA PHE A 38 13.16 -13.54 -6.83
C PHE A 38 13.85 -14.06 -8.10
N LYS A 39 13.85 -13.28 -9.17
CA LYS A 39 14.44 -13.68 -10.45
C LYS A 39 15.97 -13.63 -10.45
N TYR A 40 16.55 -12.57 -9.86
CA TYR A 40 17.98 -12.30 -10.00
C TYR A 40 18.79 -12.63 -8.74
N ASP A 41 18.27 -12.42 -7.54
CA ASP A 41 18.97 -12.64 -6.28
C ASP A 41 18.79 -14.08 -5.78
N LEU A 42 17.58 -14.58 -5.70
CA LEU A 42 17.33 -15.98 -5.31
C LEU A 42 17.57 -16.96 -6.44
N GLY A 43 17.40 -16.56 -7.70
CA GLY A 43 17.78 -17.29 -8.90
C GLY A 43 17.30 -18.75 -9.01
N GLY A 44 17.90 -19.48 -9.98
CA GLY A 44 17.68 -20.92 -10.15
C GLY A 44 16.43 -21.30 -10.96
N ALA A 45 16.32 -22.57 -11.31
CA ALA A 45 15.24 -23.08 -12.18
C ALA A 45 13.83 -22.97 -11.56
N GLY A 46 13.74 -22.83 -10.22
CA GLY A 46 12.48 -22.83 -9.46
C GLY A 46 11.98 -21.45 -9.02
N TRP A 47 12.64 -20.34 -9.36
CA TRP A 47 12.30 -19.01 -8.84
C TRP A 47 10.83 -18.61 -9.04
N LYS A 48 10.21 -19.03 -10.16
CA LYS A 48 8.79 -18.73 -10.45
C LYS A 48 7.85 -19.37 -9.41
N ALA A 49 8.11 -20.63 -9.05
CA ALA A 49 7.30 -21.35 -8.05
C ALA A 49 7.45 -20.69 -6.67
N THR A 50 8.67 -20.33 -6.29
CA THR A 50 8.99 -19.66 -5.03
C THR A 50 8.33 -18.28 -4.95
N TYR A 51 8.40 -17.49 -6.02
CA TYR A 51 7.70 -16.21 -6.14
C TYR A 51 6.17 -16.37 -6.03
N THR A 52 5.60 -17.38 -6.71
CA THR A 52 4.16 -17.65 -6.68
C THR A 52 3.71 -18.01 -5.26
N LEU A 53 4.45 -18.86 -4.56
CA LEU A 53 4.15 -19.23 -3.17
C LEU A 53 4.22 -17.99 -2.25
N PHE A 54 5.29 -17.19 -2.35
CA PHE A 54 5.44 -15.96 -1.58
C PHE A 54 4.28 -14.98 -1.84
N SER A 55 3.93 -14.77 -3.10
CA SER A 55 2.85 -13.87 -3.49
C SER A 55 1.47 -14.36 -3.04
N THR A 56 1.25 -15.69 -3.05
CA THR A 56 0.01 -16.30 -2.54
C THR A 56 -0.11 -16.12 -1.04
N VAL A 57 0.95 -16.39 -0.28
CA VAL A 57 0.99 -16.16 1.17
C VAL A 57 0.79 -14.68 1.49
N GLY A 58 1.46 -13.80 0.76
CA GLY A 58 1.31 -12.35 0.89
C GLY A 58 -0.13 -11.89 0.60
N GLY A 59 -0.73 -12.37 -0.48
CA GLY A 59 -2.12 -12.07 -0.82
C GLY A 59 -3.11 -12.54 0.25
N ALA A 60 -2.94 -13.74 0.78
CA ALA A 60 -3.72 -14.24 1.91
C ALA A 60 -3.55 -13.36 3.15
N ALA A 61 -2.31 -12.98 3.48
CA ALA A 61 -2.01 -12.07 4.59
C ALA A 61 -2.66 -10.69 4.41
N GLN A 62 -2.67 -10.17 3.19
CA GLN A 62 -3.33 -8.90 2.85
C GLN A 62 -4.85 -8.97 3.10
N ILE A 63 -5.49 -10.04 2.65
CA ILE A 63 -6.93 -10.27 2.88
C ILE A 63 -7.22 -10.39 4.38
N LEU A 64 -6.41 -11.16 5.12
CA LEU A 64 -6.56 -11.31 6.57
C LEU A 64 -6.34 -9.98 7.30
N GLY A 65 -5.37 -9.18 6.87
CA GLY A 65 -5.14 -7.82 7.37
C GLY A 65 -6.36 -6.92 7.22
N MET A 66 -6.97 -6.96 6.05
CA MET A 66 -8.15 -6.18 5.70
C MET A 66 -9.41 -6.65 6.44
N MET A 67 -9.68 -7.97 6.45
CA MET A 67 -10.96 -8.51 6.92
C MET A 67 -10.96 -8.86 8.41
N VAL A 68 -9.81 -9.19 8.99
CA VAL A 68 -9.71 -9.65 10.39
C VAL A 68 -8.96 -8.65 11.26
N LEU A 69 -7.72 -8.31 10.92
CA LEU A 69 -6.89 -7.46 11.78
C LEU A 69 -7.44 -6.04 11.89
N TYR A 70 -7.88 -5.44 10.79
CA TYR A 70 -8.45 -4.11 10.81
C TYR A 70 -9.68 -3.99 11.73
N PRO A 71 -10.74 -4.82 11.63
CA PRO A 71 -11.89 -4.75 12.54
C PRO A 71 -11.53 -5.05 13.99
N LEU A 72 -10.58 -5.96 14.24
CA LEU A 72 -10.13 -6.26 15.61
C LEU A 72 -9.43 -5.06 16.26
N LEU A 73 -8.53 -4.40 15.52
CA LEU A 73 -7.84 -3.22 16.02
C LEU A 73 -8.79 -2.04 16.20
N ARG A 74 -9.79 -1.88 15.33
CA ARG A 74 -10.79 -0.83 15.42
C ARG A 74 -11.68 -0.92 16.68
N LYS A 75 -11.79 -2.09 17.30
CA LYS A 75 -12.49 -2.23 18.58
C LYS A 75 -11.78 -1.53 19.74
N LYS A 76 -10.46 -1.35 19.66
CA LYS A 76 -9.63 -0.78 20.73
C LYS A 76 -9.02 0.58 20.38
N PHE A 77 -8.79 0.84 19.09
CA PHE A 77 -8.06 2.00 18.60
C PHE A 77 -8.90 2.84 17.62
N SER A 78 -8.64 4.14 17.58
CA SER A 78 -9.24 5.02 16.56
C SER A 78 -8.67 4.73 15.17
N SER A 79 -9.37 5.15 14.08
CA SER A 79 -8.90 4.97 12.71
C SER A 79 -7.51 5.55 12.49
N THR A 80 -7.24 6.72 13.04
CA THR A 80 -5.95 7.40 12.95
C THR A 80 -4.84 6.62 13.67
N GLN A 81 -5.12 6.07 14.84
CA GLN A 81 -4.16 5.24 15.58
C GLN A 81 -3.84 3.95 14.84
N VAL A 82 -4.87 3.29 14.28
CA VAL A 82 -4.66 2.08 13.45
C VAL A 82 -3.85 2.41 12.20
N PHE A 83 -4.05 3.59 11.60
CA PHE A 83 -3.27 4.04 10.44
C PHE A 83 -1.78 4.18 10.78
N TYR A 84 -1.44 4.90 11.85
CA TYR A 84 -0.05 5.06 12.28
C TYR A 84 0.58 3.73 12.70
N LEU A 85 -0.17 2.88 13.42
CA LEU A 85 0.30 1.55 13.80
C LEU A 85 0.61 0.69 12.57
N SER A 86 -0.28 0.68 11.57
CA SER A 86 -0.08 -0.07 10.33
C SER A 86 1.13 0.45 9.56
N LEU A 87 1.33 1.77 9.54
CA LEU A 87 2.47 2.40 8.87
C LEU A 87 3.80 2.03 9.56
N LEU A 88 3.84 2.10 10.89
CA LEU A 88 5.02 1.70 11.66
C LEU A 88 5.35 0.21 11.49
N LEU A 89 4.35 -0.66 11.58
CA LEU A 89 4.54 -2.09 11.37
C LEU A 89 4.99 -2.41 9.93
N ALA A 90 4.46 -1.70 8.93
CA ALA A 90 4.93 -1.85 7.55
C ALA A 90 6.41 -1.44 7.42
N LEU A 91 6.81 -0.31 8.01
CA LEU A 91 8.21 0.13 8.02
C LEU A 91 9.13 -0.90 8.73
N CYS A 92 8.70 -1.45 9.87
CA CYS A 92 9.41 -2.53 10.54
C CYS A 92 9.55 -3.77 9.64
N GLY A 93 8.48 -4.15 8.92
CA GLY A 93 8.50 -5.26 7.98
C GLY A 93 9.48 -5.03 6.83
N TYR A 94 9.53 -3.83 6.24
CA TYR A 94 10.54 -3.47 5.23
C TYR A 94 11.96 -3.47 5.80
N GLY A 95 12.14 -2.98 7.03
CA GLY A 95 13.42 -3.04 7.73
C GLY A 95 13.90 -4.48 7.94
N MET A 96 12.99 -5.38 8.34
CA MET A 96 13.30 -6.82 8.46
C MET A 96 13.68 -7.44 7.12
N LEU A 97 12.97 -7.12 6.04
CA LEU A 97 13.32 -7.59 4.69
C LEU A 97 14.74 -7.15 4.31
N LEU A 98 15.07 -5.89 4.54
CA LEU A 98 16.41 -5.36 4.27
C LEU A 98 17.50 -6.09 5.08
N VAL A 99 17.27 -6.29 6.38
CA VAL A 99 18.21 -7.05 7.23
C VAL A 99 18.38 -8.48 6.74
N PHE A 100 17.30 -9.16 6.34
CA PHE A 100 17.37 -10.53 5.84
C PHE A 100 18.12 -10.62 4.50
N CYS A 101 17.98 -9.62 3.63
CA CYS A 101 18.79 -9.53 2.41
C CYS A 101 20.27 -9.35 2.73
N LEU A 102 20.62 -8.47 3.66
CA LEU A 102 22.03 -8.20 4.03
C LEU A 102 22.70 -9.37 4.78
N THR A 103 21.95 -10.16 5.53
CA THR A 103 22.46 -11.30 6.30
C THR A 103 22.43 -12.62 5.54
N GLY A 104 21.92 -12.65 4.31
CA GLY A 104 21.78 -13.87 3.50
C GLY A 104 20.64 -14.79 3.96
N LEU A 105 19.84 -14.41 4.94
CA LEU A 105 18.66 -15.16 5.39
C LEU A 105 17.55 -15.17 4.32
N SER A 106 17.65 -14.29 3.33
CA SER A 106 16.75 -14.22 2.18
C SER A 106 16.73 -15.49 1.32
N HIS A 107 17.74 -16.35 1.40
CA HIS A 107 17.79 -17.63 0.68
C HIS A 107 16.75 -18.65 1.19
N SER A 108 16.14 -18.44 2.35
CA SER A 108 15.06 -19.26 2.87
C SER A 108 13.70 -18.61 2.62
N LEU A 109 12.84 -19.26 1.81
CA LEU A 109 11.48 -18.78 1.55
C LEU A 109 10.67 -18.60 2.84
N ALA A 110 10.82 -19.52 3.81
CA ALA A 110 10.12 -19.45 5.09
C ALA A 110 10.51 -18.18 5.87
N MET A 111 11.81 -17.80 5.86
CA MET A 111 12.29 -16.57 6.50
C MET A 111 11.76 -15.32 5.80
N LEU A 112 11.75 -15.30 4.47
CA LEU A 112 11.17 -14.17 3.71
C LEU A 112 9.66 -13.99 3.92
N CYS A 113 8.93 -15.08 4.14
CA CYS A 113 7.49 -15.00 4.39
C CYS A 113 7.16 -14.27 5.70
N ILE A 114 8.03 -14.29 6.70
CA ILE A 114 7.78 -13.61 8.00
C ILE A 114 7.60 -12.09 7.80
N PRO A 115 8.60 -11.34 7.33
CA PRO A 115 8.42 -9.91 7.05
C PRO A 115 7.42 -9.66 5.93
N GLY A 116 7.34 -10.54 4.93
CA GLY A 116 6.36 -10.44 3.85
C GLY A 116 4.92 -10.42 4.36
N VAL A 117 4.54 -11.34 5.24
CA VAL A 117 3.21 -11.39 5.86
C VAL A 117 2.92 -10.09 6.61
N VAL A 118 3.87 -9.56 7.37
CA VAL A 118 3.70 -8.29 8.11
C VAL A 118 3.44 -7.15 7.14
N VAL A 119 4.26 -7.00 6.11
CA VAL A 119 4.13 -5.92 5.10
C VAL A 119 2.77 -6.03 4.37
N PHE A 120 2.43 -7.20 3.85
CA PHE A 120 1.18 -7.38 3.10
C PHE A 120 -0.07 -7.21 3.97
N ALA A 121 -0.06 -7.70 5.22
CA ALA A 121 -1.17 -7.50 6.15
C ALA A 121 -1.37 -6.02 6.49
N CYS A 122 -0.29 -5.27 6.75
CA CYS A 122 -0.34 -3.83 6.98
C CYS A 122 -0.86 -3.09 5.74
N ASN A 123 -0.45 -3.48 4.55
CA ASN A 123 -0.93 -2.92 3.30
C ASN A 123 -2.43 -3.14 3.11
N GLY A 124 -2.96 -4.31 3.49
CA GLY A 124 -4.39 -4.56 3.53
C GLY A 124 -5.14 -3.58 4.45
N MET A 125 -4.64 -3.38 5.67
CA MET A 125 -5.22 -2.42 6.61
C MET A 125 -5.15 -0.97 6.08
N LEU A 126 -4.02 -0.56 5.53
CA LEU A 126 -3.84 0.78 4.94
C LEU A 126 -4.78 1.03 3.77
N SER A 127 -5.05 0.03 2.93
CA SER A 127 -5.99 0.14 1.81
C SER A 127 -7.41 0.45 2.29
N VAL A 128 -7.89 -0.22 3.35
CA VAL A 128 -9.20 0.07 3.95
C VAL A 128 -9.22 1.46 4.57
N LEU A 129 -8.18 1.81 5.32
CA LEU A 129 -8.09 3.09 6.03
C LEU A 129 -8.04 4.28 5.08
N THR A 130 -7.29 4.18 3.98
CA THR A 130 -7.23 5.25 2.97
C THR A 130 -8.58 5.47 2.30
N THR A 131 -9.33 4.40 2.01
CA THR A 131 -10.70 4.50 1.48
C THR A 131 -11.65 5.13 2.49
N LEU A 132 -11.54 4.76 3.77
CA LEU A 132 -12.34 5.36 4.85
C LEU A 132 -12.04 6.86 5.00
N PHE A 133 -10.78 7.25 4.99
CA PHE A 133 -10.40 8.67 5.10
C PHE A 133 -10.86 9.47 3.89
N LEU A 134 -10.83 8.86 2.70
CA LEU A 134 -11.34 9.52 1.52
C LEU A 134 -12.86 9.76 1.62
N SER A 135 -13.62 8.77 2.09
CA SER A 135 -15.06 8.92 2.34
C SER A 135 -15.33 10.05 3.35
N ASN A 136 -14.59 10.07 4.47
CA ASN A 136 -14.72 11.15 5.45
C ASN A 136 -14.38 12.54 4.87
N SER A 137 -13.43 12.61 3.93
CA SER A 137 -13.07 13.86 3.26
C SER A 137 -14.15 14.36 2.30
N VAL A 138 -14.96 13.45 1.74
CA VAL A 138 -16.16 13.82 0.95
C VAL A 138 -17.20 14.49 1.84
N ASP A 139 -17.49 13.89 3.01
CA ASP A 139 -18.45 14.45 3.95
C ASP A 139 -17.99 15.82 4.49
N TYR A 140 -16.69 15.98 4.76
CA TYR A 140 -16.12 17.28 5.13
C TYR A 140 -16.26 18.32 3.99
N GLY A 141 -16.02 17.91 2.74
CA GLY A 141 -16.18 18.75 1.57
C GLY A 141 -17.62 19.23 1.40
N GLU A 142 -18.61 18.35 1.64
CA GLU A 142 -20.03 18.67 1.59
C GLU A 142 -20.39 19.74 2.64
N LEU A 143 -19.92 19.59 3.86
CA LEU A 143 -20.11 20.57 4.94
C LEU A 143 -19.50 21.94 4.59
N LYS A 144 -18.34 21.96 3.93
CA LYS A 144 -17.61 23.20 3.60
C LYS A 144 -18.17 23.92 2.37
N THR A 145 -18.64 23.19 1.37
CA THR A 145 -19.03 23.75 0.07
C THR A 145 -20.51 23.69 -0.21
N GLY A 146 -21.29 22.95 0.58
CA GLY A 146 -22.73 22.71 0.36
C GLY A 146 -23.00 21.76 -0.82
N ARG A 147 -21.97 21.13 -1.41
CA ARG A 147 -22.09 20.19 -2.53
C ARG A 147 -21.38 18.89 -2.24
N ARG A 148 -22.06 17.76 -2.51
CA ARG A 148 -21.46 16.42 -2.38
C ARG A 148 -20.75 16.06 -3.69
N GLU A 149 -19.44 16.16 -3.68
CA GLU A 149 -18.59 15.91 -4.87
C GLU A 149 -17.91 14.53 -4.81
N GLU A 150 -18.61 13.51 -4.34
CA GLU A 150 -18.12 12.15 -4.13
C GLU A 150 -17.50 11.55 -5.40
N SER A 151 -18.23 11.60 -6.52
CA SER A 151 -17.77 11.05 -7.81
C SER A 151 -16.49 11.70 -8.30
N VAL A 152 -16.31 12.99 -8.06
CA VAL A 152 -15.11 13.74 -8.45
C VAL A 152 -13.91 13.29 -7.62
N ILE A 153 -14.05 13.18 -6.30
CA ILE A 153 -12.97 12.80 -5.39
C ILE A 153 -12.52 11.36 -5.64
N PHE A 154 -13.46 10.40 -5.81
CA PHE A 154 -13.12 9.00 -6.12
C PHE A 154 -12.54 8.83 -7.54
N SER A 155 -12.98 9.61 -8.52
CA SER A 155 -12.38 9.63 -9.87
C SER A 155 -10.94 10.13 -9.82
N MET A 156 -10.68 11.19 -9.04
CA MET A 156 -9.33 11.71 -8.84
C MET A 156 -8.43 10.69 -8.14
N GLN A 157 -8.92 10.01 -7.08
CA GLN A 157 -8.18 8.91 -6.45
C GLN A 157 -7.79 7.85 -7.48
N THR A 158 -8.74 7.39 -8.28
CA THR A 158 -8.49 6.35 -9.30
C THR A 158 -7.45 6.82 -10.32
N PHE A 159 -7.56 8.05 -10.81
CA PHE A 159 -6.60 8.63 -11.75
C PHE A 159 -5.19 8.67 -11.14
N VAL A 160 -5.08 9.18 -9.92
CA VAL A 160 -3.79 9.36 -9.24
C VAL A 160 -3.14 8.02 -8.91
N VAL A 161 -3.92 7.01 -8.48
CA VAL A 161 -3.42 5.65 -8.24
C VAL A 161 -2.88 5.02 -9.53
N LYS A 162 -3.57 5.21 -10.67
CA LYS A 162 -3.09 4.75 -11.98
C LYS A 162 -1.82 5.49 -12.42
N ALA A 163 -1.74 6.80 -12.21
CA ALA A 163 -0.54 7.57 -12.47
C ALA A 163 0.64 7.10 -11.61
N ALA A 164 0.41 6.87 -10.30
CA ALA A 164 1.42 6.32 -9.39
C ALA A 164 1.94 4.95 -9.83
N SER A 165 1.07 4.07 -10.32
CA SER A 165 1.49 2.76 -10.86
C SER A 165 2.38 2.91 -12.10
N GLY A 166 2.05 3.83 -13.00
CA GLY A 166 2.88 4.12 -14.19
C GLY A 166 4.26 4.65 -13.82
N VAL A 167 4.33 5.60 -12.88
CA VAL A 167 5.58 6.13 -12.35
C VAL A 167 6.41 5.03 -11.67
N ALA A 168 5.77 4.17 -10.88
CA ALA A 168 6.46 3.06 -10.21
C ALA A 168 7.09 2.08 -11.21
N VAL A 169 6.39 1.72 -12.29
CA VAL A 169 6.93 0.87 -13.36
C VAL A 169 8.13 1.54 -14.04
N PHE A 170 8.01 2.83 -14.36
CA PHE A 170 9.09 3.61 -14.98
C PHE A 170 10.34 3.66 -14.08
N LEU A 171 10.17 3.98 -12.80
CA LEU A 171 11.28 4.02 -11.83
C LEU A 171 11.91 2.64 -11.62
N THR A 172 11.11 1.58 -11.62
CA THR A 172 11.63 0.21 -11.54
C THR A 172 12.47 -0.14 -12.78
N GLY A 173 12.05 0.28 -13.96
CA GLY A 173 12.81 0.10 -15.20
C GLY A 173 14.19 0.75 -15.15
N ILE A 174 14.25 2.03 -14.73
CA ILE A 174 15.52 2.76 -14.57
C ILE A 174 16.43 2.14 -13.50
N GLY A 175 15.84 1.63 -12.41
CA GLY A 175 16.63 1.06 -11.31
C GLY A 175 17.20 -0.33 -11.59
N LEU A 176 16.86 -0.94 -12.74
CA LEU A 176 17.33 -2.26 -13.15
C LEU A 176 18.37 -2.22 -14.26
N ASP A 177 18.58 -1.06 -14.89
CA ASP A 177 19.65 -0.79 -15.84
C ASP A 177 20.95 -0.44 -15.10
#